data_772be3ff58b30f1023bd2e27ab5010a3
#
_entry.id   772be3ff58b30f1023bd2e27ab5010a3
#
_cell.length_a   1.000
_cell.length_b   1.000
_cell.length_c   1.000
_cell.angle_alpha   90.00
_cell.angle_beta   90.00
_cell.angle_gamma   90.00
#
_symmetry.space_group_name_H-M   'P 1'
#
loop_
_entity.id
_entity.type
_entity.pdbx_description
1 polymer ?
#
loop_
_entity_poly.entity_id
_entity_poly.type
_entity_poly.pdbx_seq_one_letter_code
_entity_poly.pdbx_strand_id
1 'polypeptide(L)'
;MTTSQIVFAVLLFSGLVVVLMIVAASRHKKGAKGEINLVGAIGLVETTLEPEGSVMIRGELWRARSRASVKIERGQRVRVVGASGHLVEVEPI
;
A
#
# COMPACT_ATOMS: atom_id res chain seq x y z
N MET A 1 25.39 -10.14 -41.13
CA MET A 1 24.22 -9.31 -40.76
C MET A 1 24.18 -8.04 -41.58
N THR A 2 23.05 -7.74 -42.17
CA THR A 2 22.87 -6.49 -42.88
C THR A 2 22.55 -5.35 -41.90
N THR A 3 22.86 -4.12 -42.30
CA THR A 3 22.60 -2.93 -41.44
C THR A 3 21.13 -2.83 -41.02
N SER A 4 20.19 -3.18 -41.91
CA SER A 4 18.76 -3.15 -41.59
C SER A 4 18.37 -4.14 -40.50
N GLN A 5 18.98 -5.31 -40.41
CA GLN A 5 18.74 -6.28 -39.36
C GLN A 5 19.24 -5.79 -38.00
N ILE A 6 20.39 -5.14 -37.98
CA ILE A 6 20.96 -4.55 -36.76
C ILE A 6 20.08 -3.41 -36.26
N VAL A 7 19.64 -2.51 -37.13
CA VAL A 7 18.76 -1.40 -36.79
C VAL A 7 17.42 -1.91 -36.22
N PHE A 8 16.85 -2.93 -36.86
CA PHE A 8 15.59 -3.53 -36.39
C PHE A 8 15.73 -4.15 -34.98
N ALA A 9 16.81 -4.88 -34.72
CA ALA A 9 17.09 -5.46 -33.41
C ALA A 9 17.27 -4.39 -32.32
N VAL A 10 17.97 -3.31 -32.63
CA VAL A 10 18.17 -2.18 -31.71
C VAL A 10 16.86 -1.50 -31.38
N LEU A 11 15.98 -1.28 -32.35
CA LEU A 11 14.66 -0.69 -32.14
C LEU A 11 13.77 -1.56 -31.25
N LEU A 12 13.75 -2.88 -31.47
CA LEU A 12 12.98 -3.80 -30.63
C LEU A 12 13.49 -3.83 -29.19
N PHE A 13 14.79 -3.88 -28.99
CA PHE A 13 15.39 -3.89 -27.66
C PHE A 13 15.12 -2.59 -26.90
N SER A 14 15.24 -1.44 -27.57
CA SER A 14 14.96 -0.12 -27.03
C SER A 14 13.49 0.00 -26.58
N GLY A 15 12.54 -0.45 -27.39
CA GLY A 15 11.13 -0.44 -27.06
C GLY A 15 10.81 -1.27 -25.82
N LEU A 16 11.42 -2.45 -25.69
CA LEU A 16 11.25 -3.32 -24.53
C LEU A 16 11.74 -2.67 -23.23
N VAL A 17 12.90 -2.05 -23.25
CA VAL A 17 13.46 -1.35 -22.09
C VAL A 17 12.57 -0.21 -21.63
N VAL A 18 12.04 0.58 -22.55
CA VAL A 18 11.12 1.69 -22.24
C VAL A 18 9.85 1.18 -21.57
N VAL A 19 9.25 0.12 -22.10
CA VAL A 19 8.04 -0.50 -21.50
C VAL A 19 8.31 -1.00 -20.09
N LEU A 20 9.43 -1.66 -19.84
CA LEU A 20 9.81 -2.14 -18.51
C LEU A 20 9.99 -0.98 -17.51
N MET A 21 10.59 0.12 -17.93
CA MET A 21 10.75 1.30 -17.10
C MET A 21 9.41 1.93 -16.73
N ILE A 22 8.47 2.03 -17.65
CA ILE A 22 7.13 2.57 -17.39
C ILE A 22 6.38 1.70 -16.40
N VAL A 23 6.41 0.39 -16.55
CA VAL A 23 5.75 -0.55 -15.62
C VAL A 23 6.34 -0.45 -14.22
N ALA A 24 7.66 -0.40 -14.09
CA ALA A 24 8.33 -0.26 -12.79
C ALA A 24 7.96 1.06 -12.09
N ALA A 25 7.97 2.18 -12.81
CA ALA A 25 7.59 3.49 -12.28
C ALA A 25 6.12 3.53 -11.85
N SER A 26 5.23 2.91 -12.64
CA SER A 26 3.80 2.83 -12.33
C SER A 26 3.53 2.05 -11.03
N ARG A 27 4.21 0.94 -10.82
CA ARG A 27 4.09 0.14 -9.59
C ARG A 27 4.59 0.91 -8.36
N HIS A 28 5.67 1.63 -8.50
CA HIS A 28 6.25 2.41 -7.42
C HIS A 28 5.31 3.54 -6.96
N LYS A 29 4.69 4.23 -7.90
CA LYS A 29 3.72 5.30 -7.60
C LYS A 29 2.47 4.78 -6.87
N LYS A 30 1.96 3.62 -7.21
CA LYS A 30 0.79 3.01 -6.55
C LYS A 30 1.07 2.68 -5.07
N GLY A 31 2.24 2.17 -4.75
CA GLY A 31 2.62 1.88 -3.37
C GLY A 31 2.67 3.13 -2.50
N ALA A 32 3.31 4.19 -2.97
CA ALA A 32 3.42 5.45 -2.23
C ALA A 32 2.06 6.12 -1.99
N LYS A 33 1.17 6.15 -2.98
CA LYS A 33 -0.17 6.74 -2.83
C LYS A 33 -1.07 5.94 -1.88
N GLY A 34 -0.94 4.62 -1.83
CA GLY A 34 -1.70 3.76 -0.94
C GLY A 34 -1.46 4.07 0.54
N GLU A 35 -0.21 4.31 0.92
CA GLU A 35 0.17 4.63 2.30
C GLU A 35 -0.36 5.99 2.77
N ILE A 36 -0.27 7.01 1.92
CA ILE A 36 -0.68 8.38 2.25
C ILE A 36 -2.20 8.49 2.42
N ASN A 37 -2.98 7.74 1.63
CA ASN A 37 -4.44 7.84 1.62
C ASN A 37 -5.13 7.18 2.82
N LEU A 38 -4.44 6.44 3.66
CA LEU A 38 -5.04 5.76 4.82
C LEU A 38 -5.18 6.66 6.03
N VAL A 39 -4.31 7.65 6.23
CA VAL A 39 -4.38 8.57 7.37
C VAL A 39 -5.68 9.38 7.31
N GLY A 40 -6.44 9.36 8.39
CA GLY A 40 -7.76 9.97 8.46
C GLY A 40 -8.92 9.07 8.07
N ALA A 41 -8.64 7.88 7.52
CA ALA A 41 -9.67 6.92 7.14
C ALA A 41 -10.33 6.31 8.39
N ILE A 42 -11.59 5.92 8.26
CA ILE A 42 -12.33 5.21 9.29
C ILE A 42 -12.26 3.72 8.99
N GLY A 43 -11.93 2.93 9.99
CA GLY A 43 -11.89 1.47 9.89
C GLY A 43 -12.75 0.79 10.93
N LEU A 44 -12.95 -0.51 10.75
CA LEU A 44 -13.67 -1.37 11.68
C LEU A 44 -12.70 -2.43 12.21
N VAL A 45 -12.65 -2.61 13.53
CA VAL A 45 -11.78 -3.61 14.16
C VAL A 45 -12.32 -5.00 13.86
N GLU A 46 -11.50 -5.82 13.17
CA GLU A 46 -11.80 -7.22 12.86
C GLU A 46 -11.34 -8.17 13.95
N THR A 47 -10.13 -7.97 14.47
CA THR A 47 -9.62 -8.69 15.64
C THR A 47 -9.22 -7.69 16.70
N THR A 48 -9.57 -7.97 17.95
CA THR A 48 -9.28 -7.11 19.09
C THR A 48 -7.82 -6.64 19.08
N LEU A 49 -7.61 -5.34 19.25
CA LEU A 49 -6.27 -4.75 19.32
C LEU A 49 -5.76 -4.77 20.76
N GLU A 50 -4.69 -5.57 21.01
CA GLU A 50 -4.03 -5.70 22.32
C GLU A 50 -2.49 -5.67 22.20
N PRO A 51 -1.83 -4.58 21.88
CA PRO A 51 -2.30 -3.40 21.16
C PRO A 51 -2.39 -3.61 19.66
N GLU A 52 -1.93 -4.75 19.13
CA GLU A 52 -1.92 -5.09 17.71
C GLU A 52 -3.04 -6.06 17.35
N GLY A 53 -3.57 -5.89 16.17
CA GLY A 53 -4.59 -6.75 15.59
C GLY A 53 -4.84 -6.37 14.15
N SER A 54 -6.04 -6.62 13.65
CA SER A 54 -6.42 -6.28 12.28
C SER A 54 -7.67 -5.40 12.24
N VAL A 55 -7.67 -4.48 11.28
CA VAL A 55 -8.80 -3.58 11.00
C VAL A 55 -9.15 -3.65 9.54
N MET A 56 -10.43 -3.49 9.25
CA MET A 56 -10.94 -3.39 7.88
C MET A 56 -11.05 -1.92 7.51
N ILE A 57 -10.33 -1.50 6.47
CA ILE A 57 -10.34 -0.13 5.97
C ILE A 57 -10.64 -0.16 4.50
N ARG A 58 -11.75 0.47 4.09
CA ARG A 58 -12.16 0.54 2.66
C ARG A 58 -12.20 -0.83 1.98
N GLY A 59 -12.69 -1.86 2.68
CA GLY A 59 -12.79 -3.21 2.16
C GLY A 59 -11.50 -4.03 2.16
N GLU A 60 -10.42 -3.51 2.72
CA GLU A 60 -9.14 -4.22 2.84
C GLU A 60 -8.77 -4.45 4.30
N LEU A 61 -8.18 -5.60 4.57
CA LEU A 61 -7.72 -5.96 5.90
C LEU A 61 -6.30 -5.43 6.11
N TRP A 62 -6.11 -4.64 7.18
CA TRP A 62 -4.83 -4.06 7.53
C TRP A 62 -4.41 -4.46 8.93
N ARG A 63 -3.11 -4.67 9.11
CA ARG A 63 -2.56 -4.84 10.45
C ARG A 63 -2.51 -3.49 11.13
N ALA A 64 -3.02 -3.41 12.34
CA ALA A 64 -3.16 -2.14 13.06
C ALA A 64 -2.62 -2.24 14.48
N ARG A 65 -2.14 -1.13 14.97
CA ARG A 65 -1.72 -0.96 16.36
C ARG A 65 -2.53 0.17 16.99
N SER A 66 -3.02 -0.08 18.19
CA SER A 66 -3.71 0.93 18.97
C SER A 66 -2.73 1.98 19.49
N ARG A 67 -3.02 3.25 19.26
CA ARG A 67 -2.25 4.35 19.83
C ARG A 67 -2.38 4.36 21.35
N ALA A 68 -1.26 4.62 22.04
CA ALA A 68 -1.18 4.59 23.51
C ALA A 68 -1.47 3.22 24.13
N SER A 69 -1.35 2.15 23.35
CA SER A 69 -1.53 0.76 23.79
C SER A 69 -2.89 0.49 24.46
N VAL A 70 -3.91 1.21 24.07
CA VAL A 70 -5.28 1.01 24.54
C VAL A 70 -5.89 -0.22 23.87
N LYS A 71 -6.58 -1.08 24.63
CA LYS A 71 -7.33 -2.20 24.08
C LYS A 71 -8.55 -1.69 23.32
N ILE A 72 -8.68 -2.10 22.05
CA ILE A 72 -9.83 -1.78 21.22
C ILE A 72 -10.50 -3.08 20.80
N GLU A 73 -11.75 -3.27 21.16
CA GLU A 73 -12.47 -4.51 20.93
C GLU A 73 -12.97 -4.62 19.48
N ARG A 74 -13.13 -5.88 19.05
CA ARG A 74 -13.73 -6.22 17.76
C ARG A 74 -15.08 -5.51 17.60
N GLY A 75 -15.31 -4.99 16.41
CA GLY A 75 -16.56 -4.29 16.07
C GLY A 75 -16.56 -2.80 16.37
N GLN A 76 -15.54 -2.30 17.06
CA GLN A 76 -15.41 -0.85 17.30
C GLN A 76 -14.87 -0.12 16.06
N ARG A 77 -15.30 1.10 15.87
CA ARG A 77 -14.79 1.97 14.81
C ARG A 77 -13.56 2.72 15.28
N VAL A 78 -12.60 2.85 14.39
CA VAL A 78 -11.33 3.52 14.67
C VAL A 78 -10.98 4.48 13.55
N ARG A 79 -10.14 5.45 13.86
CA ARG A 79 -9.58 6.38 12.88
C ARG A 79 -8.09 6.10 12.72
N VAL A 80 -7.61 6.05 11.50
CA VAL A 80 -6.19 5.92 11.21
C VAL A 80 -5.50 7.26 11.46
N VAL A 81 -4.53 7.26 12.37
CA VAL A 81 -3.77 8.45 12.75
C VAL A 81 -2.33 8.43 12.25
N GLY A 82 -1.85 7.30 11.80
CA GLY A 82 -0.51 7.16 11.24
C GLY A 82 -0.35 5.84 10.49
N ALA A 83 0.71 5.75 9.71
CA ALA A 83 1.07 4.54 9.01
C ALA A 83 2.60 4.38 9.04
N SER A 84 3.08 3.17 9.31
CA SER A 84 4.51 2.85 9.34
C SER A 84 4.71 1.47 8.71
N GLY A 85 5.25 1.43 7.49
CA GLY A 85 5.42 0.19 6.74
C GLY A 85 4.10 -0.52 6.47
N HIS A 86 3.91 -1.71 7.03
CA HIS A 86 2.70 -2.51 6.88
C HIS A 86 1.70 -2.32 8.03
N LEU A 87 2.04 -1.51 9.00
CA LEU A 87 1.26 -1.30 10.21
C LEU A 87 0.62 0.09 10.18
N VAL A 88 -0.67 0.16 10.46
CA VAL A 88 -1.37 1.43 10.66
C VAL A 88 -1.58 1.68 12.15
N GLU A 89 -1.41 2.92 12.58
CA GLU A 89 -1.78 3.33 13.93
C GLU A 89 -3.20 3.86 13.92
N VAL A 90 -4.00 3.41 14.88
CA VAL A 90 -5.41 3.79 14.97
C VAL A 90 -5.76 4.23 16.38
N GLU A 91 -6.79 5.05 16.49
CA GLU A 91 -7.39 5.46 17.77
C GLU A 91 -8.89 5.21 17.74
N PRO A 92 -9.53 4.93 18.90
CA PRO A 92 -10.98 4.79 18.96
C PRO A 92 -11.67 6.13 18.66
N ILE A 93 -12.79 6.03 17.99
CA ILE A 93 -13.63 7.19 17.71
C ILE A 93 -14.56 7.46 18.90
#